data_8a7e40105b41901ce92893dc8527791f
#
_entry.id   8a7e40105b41901ce92893dc8527791f
#
_cell.length_a   1.000
_cell.length_b   1.000
_cell.length_c   1.000
_cell.angle_alpha   90.00
_cell.angle_beta   90.00
_cell.angle_gamma   90.00
#
_symmetry.space_group_name_H-M   'P 1'
#
loop_
_entity.id
_entity.type
_entity.pdbx_description
1 polymer ?
#
loop_
_entity_poly.entity_id
_entity_poly.type
_entity_poly.pdbx_seq_one_letter_code
_entity_poly.pdbx_strand_id
1 'polypeptide(L)'
;MRRSNPGKSKKTSIPPISKDPKVFEKAFEIRLGQTPVDYLIAKIQSGSSVSSISYLFDIVAAEIALKNHCVNKGFDHYYALAQERMEAMKKHIKHNKLVRDKIPQIIEASGKTCVTEVLSQEDYLRELDRKLSEELSEYLQSKSLEELADLLEVMGAVVMARGYTWDDLTRVRKDKRAARGAFDHRIYLKEVIE
;
A
#
# COMPACT_ATOMS: atom_id res chain seq x y z
N MET A 1 8.03 -39.21 74.95
CA MET A 1 8.40 -38.81 73.55
C MET A 1 7.16 -38.68 72.72
N ARG A 2 6.69 -37.45 72.50
CA ARG A 2 5.58 -37.16 71.57
C ARG A 2 6.16 -36.79 70.21
N ARG A 3 5.83 -37.57 69.21
CA ARG A 3 6.21 -37.29 67.84
C ARG A 3 5.35 -36.16 67.31
N SER A 4 5.93 -35.05 66.93
CA SER A 4 5.31 -33.91 66.24
C SER A 4 5.00 -34.32 64.80
N ASN A 5 3.73 -34.11 64.44
CA ASN A 5 3.18 -34.34 63.11
C ASN A 5 3.63 -33.19 62.18
N PRO A 6 4.27 -33.42 61.02
CA PRO A 6 4.66 -32.37 60.11
C PRO A 6 3.39 -31.78 59.42
N GLY A 7 3.31 -30.47 59.43
CA GLY A 7 2.21 -29.70 59.00
C GLY A 7 1.68 -30.05 57.62
N LYS A 8 0.38 -30.16 57.49
CA LYS A 8 -0.37 -30.16 56.26
C LYS A 8 -0.07 -28.87 55.51
N SER A 9 0.66 -28.94 54.38
CA SER A 9 0.78 -27.84 53.46
C SER A 9 -0.64 -27.46 53.00
N LYS A 10 -1.07 -26.26 53.31
CA LYS A 10 -2.28 -25.69 52.73
C LYS A 10 -2.09 -25.61 51.24
N LYS A 11 -2.76 -26.51 50.47
CA LYS A 11 -2.96 -26.33 49.06
C LYS A 11 -3.72 -24.98 48.93
N THR A 12 -3.01 -23.92 48.60
CA THR A 12 -3.61 -22.68 48.12
C THR A 12 -4.34 -23.02 46.84
N SER A 13 -5.65 -23.22 46.92
CA SER A 13 -6.50 -23.32 45.73
C SER A 13 -6.32 -22.04 44.97
N ILE A 14 -5.79 -22.11 43.78
CA ILE A 14 -5.75 -20.98 42.84
C ILE A 14 -7.21 -20.56 42.63
N PRO A 15 -7.59 -19.31 42.97
CA PRO A 15 -8.96 -18.85 42.77
C PRO A 15 -9.34 -18.97 41.26
N PRO A 16 -10.65 -19.15 40.98
CA PRO A 16 -11.05 -19.34 39.57
C PRO A 16 -10.65 -18.13 38.75
N ILE A 17 -10.02 -18.42 37.64
CA ILE A 17 -9.53 -17.42 36.64
C ILE A 17 -10.74 -16.68 36.09
N SER A 18 -10.71 -15.36 36.08
CA SER A 18 -11.77 -14.52 35.49
C SER A 18 -11.90 -14.84 33.98
N LYS A 19 -13.14 -15.04 33.52
CA LYS A 19 -13.44 -15.23 32.09
C LYS A 19 -13.74 -13.91 31.35
N ASP A 20 -13.62 -12.78 32.04
CA ASP A 20 -13.89 -11.48 31.44
C ASP A 20 -12.68 -11.00 30.62
N PRO A 21 -12.84 -10.90 29.29
CA PRO A 21 -11.78 -10.43 28.40
C PRO A 21 -11.30 -9.00 28.70
N LYS A 22 -12.17 -8.14 29.21
CA LYS A 22 -11.81 -6.76 29.56
C LYS A 22 -10.83 -6.71 30.73
N VAL A 23 -10.94 -7.66 31.68
CA VAL A 23 -10.00 -7.78 32.80
C VAL A 23 -8.62 -8.15 32.29
N PHE A 24 -8.53 -9.07 31.32
CA PHE A 24 -7.27 -9.44 30.68
C PHE A 24 -6.67 -8.26 29.90
N GLU A 25 -7.47 -7.58 29.06
CA GLU A 25 -7.02 -6.42 28.27
C GLU A 25 -6.44 -5.33 29.18
N LYS A 26 -7.15 -4.99 30.25
CA LYS A 26 -6.67 -4.00 31.22
C LYS A 26 -5.39 -4.42 31.95
N ALA A 27 -5.28 -5.69 32.31
CA ALA A 27 -4.08 -6.22 32.96
C ALA A 27 -2.88 -6.23 32.01
N PHE A 28 -3.12 -6.55 30.73
CA PHE A 28 -2.10 -6.50 29.66
C PHE A 28 -1.61 -5.06 29.45
N GLU A 29 -2.54 -4.11 29.39
CA GLU A 29 -2.23 -2.68 29.26
C GLU A 29 -1.40 -2.17 30.45
N ILE A 30 -1.79 -2.51 31.66
CA ILE A 30 -1.01 -2.14 32.87
C ILE A 30 0.42 -2.74 32.82
N ARG A 31 0.57 -3.96 32.31
CA ARG A 31 1.84 -4.67 32.29
C ARG A 31 2.79 -4.16 31.19
N LEU A 32 2.27 -3.84 30.00
CA LEU A 32 3.04 -3.48 28.82
C LEU A 32 2.88 -2.03 28.36
N GLY A 33 1.95 -1.26 28.95
CA GLY A 33 1.66 0.11 28.56
C GLY A 33 0.90 0.23 27.24
N GLN A 34 0.36 -0.87 26.72
CA GLN A 34 -0.37 -0.93 25.45
C GLN A 34 -1.38 -2.08 25.45
N THR A 35 -2.41 -1.99 24.61
CA THR A 35 -3.39 -3.07 24.47
C THR A 35 -2.78 -4.30 23.80
N PRO A 36 -3.38 -5.52 23.94
CA PRO A 36 -2.93 -6.70 23.20
C PRO A 36 -2.91 -6.49 21.68
N VAL A 37 -3.87 -5.76 21.15
CA VAL A 37 -3.96 -5.45 19.71
C VAL A 37 -2.83 -4.52 19.27
N ASP A 38 -2.55 -3.45 20.01
CA ASP A 38 -1.47 -2.51 19.68
C ASP A 38 -0.09 -3.17 19.79
N TYR A 39 0.09 -4.05 20.80
CA TYR A 39 1.29 -4.87 20.93
C TYR A 39 1.53 -5.73 19.67
N LEU A 40 0.49 -6.44 19.22
CA LEU A 40 0.59 -7.30 18.03
C LEU A 40 0.83 -6.47 16.77
N ILE A 41 0.17 -5.34 16.60
CA ILE A 41 0.41 -4.43 15.48
C ILE A 41 1.88 -4.02 15.43
N ALA A 42 2.45 -3.57 16.55
CA ALA A 42 3.84 -3.15 16.63
C ALA A 42 4.81 -4.29 16.27
N LYS A 43 4.53 -5.53 16.73
CA LYS A 43 5.35 -6.71 16.44
C LYS A 43 5.27 -7.13 14.98
N ILE A 44 4.09 -7.12 14.36
CA ILE A 44 3.90 -7.41 12.94
C ILE A 44 4.66 -6.37 12.10
N GLN A 45 4.51 -5.09 12.40
CA GLN A 45 5.18 -4.00 11.69
C GLN A 45 6.71 -4.04 11.81
N SER A 46 7.23 -4.56 12.92
CA SER A 46 8.67 -4.76 13.11
C SER A 46 9.25 -5.95 12.35
N GLY A 47 8.43 -6.69 11.58
CA GLY A 47 8.86 -7.85 10.81
C GLY A 47 9.09 -9.13 11.65
N SER A 48 8.58 -9.18 12.88
CA SER A 48 8.66 -10.37 13.72
C SER A 48 7.87 -11.54 13.12
N SER A 49 8.40 -12.77 13.17
CA SER A 49 7.66 -13.93 12.68
C SER A 49 6.44 -14.23 13.54
N VAL A 50 5.38 -14.78 12.93
CA VAL A 50 4.12 -15.13 13.63
C VAL A 50 4.39 -16.07 14.81
N SER A 51 5.27 -17.06 14.64
CA SER A 51 5.64 -17.99 15.71
C SER A 51 6.34 -17.30 16.89
N SER A 52 7.23 -16.35 16.61
CA SER A 52 7.90 -15.57 17.66
C SER A 52 6.93 -14.65 18.39
N ILE A 53 5.98 -14.03 17.66
CA ILE A 53 4.94 -13.18 18.24
C ILE A 53 4.00 -14.03 19.11
N SER A 54 3.55 -15.19 18.62
CA SER A 54 2.69 -16.11 19.37
C SER A 54 3.34 -16.55 20.67
N TYR A 55 4.58 -17.00 20.61
CA TYR A 55 5.32 -17.43 21.79
C TYR A 55 5.46 -16.31 22.85
N LEU A 56 5.82 -15.10 22.44
CA LEU A 56 5.92 -13.96 23.35
C LEU A 56 4.57 -13.56 23.94
N PHE A 57 3.51 -13.59 23.11
CA PHE A 57 2.18 -13.29 23.56
C PHE A 57 1.69 -14.30 24.60
N ASP A 58 1.91 -15.60 24.35
CA ASP A 58 1.49 -16.67 25.26
C ASP A 58 2.22 -16.60 26.60
N ILE A 59 3.50 -16.26 26.61
CA ILE A 59 4.27 -16.06 27.85
C ILE A 59 3.69 -14.88 28.65
N VAL A 60 3.50 -13.74 28.02
CA VAL A 60 2.97 -12.53 28.67
C VAL A 60 1.53 -12.77 29.13
N ALA A 61 0.71 -13.41 28.32
CA ALA A 61 -0.66 -13.76 28.67
C ALA A 61 -0.73 -14.73 29.87
N ALA A 62 0.11 -15.75 29.89
CA ALA A 62 0.19 -16.70 31.01
C ALA A 62 0.65 -16.01 32.30
N GLU A 63 1.65 -15.15 32.25
CA GLU A 63 2.11 -14.38 33.42
C GLU A 63 1.02 -13.48 33.98
N ILE A 64 0.30 -12.75 33.10
CA ILE A 64 -0.79 -11.87 33.50
C ILE A 64 -1.96 -12.68 34.07
N ALA A 65 -2.33 -13.78 33.40
CA ALA A 65 -3.41 -14.65 33.86
C ALA A 65 -3.13 -15.23 35.23
N LEU A 66 -1.91 -15.69 35.48
CA LEU A 66 -1.50 -16.19 36.81
C LEU A 66 -1.55 -15.11 37.89
N LYS A 67 -1.10 -13.90 37.58
CA LYS A 67 -1.08 -12.78 38.56
C LYS A 67 -2.46 -12.18 38.83
N ASN A 68 -3.29 -12.07 37.81
CA ASN A 68 -4.55 -11.36 37.86
C ASN A 68 -5.78 -12.27 37.78
N HIS A 69 -5.58 -13.58 37.76
CA HIS A 69 -6.65 -14.60 37.65
C HIS A 69 -7.53 -14.39 36.39
N CYS A 70 -6.91 -14.00 35.29
CA CYS A 70 -7.57 -13.73 34.01
C CYS A 70 -7.44 -14.92 33.07
N VAL A 71 -8.43 -15.09 32.21
CA VAL A 71 -8.38 -16.00 31.06
C VAL A 71 -8.06 -15.21 29.81
N ASN A 72 -7.00 -15.60 29.12
CA ASN A 72 -6.69 -15.08 27.79
C ASN A 72 -7.70 -15.59 26.76
N LYS A 73 -8.11 -14.75 25.81
CA LYS A 73 -8.90 -15.15 24.65
C LYS A 73 -8.11 -15.94 23.60
N GLY A 74 -6.79 -16.06 23.80
CA GLY A 74 -5.87 -16.69 22.87
C GLY A 74 -5.29 -15.72 21.87
N PHE A 75 -4.09 -16.09 21.38
CA PHE A 75 -3.34 -15.30 20.40
C PHE A 75 -4.14 -15.04 19.11
N ASP A 76 -4.80 -16.08 18.59
CA ASP A 76 -5.51 -16.01 17.29
C ASP A 76 -6.60 -14.94 17.29
N HIS A 77 -7.34 -14.79 18.40
CA HIS A 77 -8.37 -13.77 18.49
C HIS A 77 -7.79 -12.36 18.41
N TYR A 78 -6.76 -12.06 19.20
CA TYR A 78 -6.14 -10.72 19.20
C TYR A 78 -5.35 -10.47 17.92
N TYR A 79 -4.75 -11.52 17.34
CA TYR A 79 -4.06 -11.42 16.07
C TYR A 79 -5.02 -11.05 14.93
N ALA A 80 -6.20 -11.67 14.88
CA ALA A 80 -7.24 -11.33 13.91
C ALA A 80 -7.68 -9.87 14.05
N LEU A 81 -7.92 -9.40 15.27
CA LEU A 81 -8.26 -7.99 15.54
C LEU A 81 -7.14 -7.03 15.13
N ALA A 82 -5.88 -7.41 15.35
CA ALA A 82 -4.74 -6.61 14.93
C ALA A 82 -4.65 -6.50 13.40
N GLN A 83 -4.88 -7.59 12.68
CA GLN A 83 -4.92 -7.61 11.22
C GLN A 83 -6.05 -6.74 10.67
N GLU A 84 -7.25 -6.88 11.22
CA GLU A 84 -8.42 -6.06 10.85
C GLU A 84 -8.13 -4.56 11.05
N ARG A 85 -7.57 -4.20 12.22
CA ARG A 85 -7.23 -2.81 12.53
C ARG A 85 -6.13 -2.26 11.62
N MET A 86 -5.10 -3.06 11.31
CA MET A 86 -4.06 -2.68 10.35
C MET A 86 -4.63 -2.45 8.96
N GLU A 87 -5.55 -3.31 8.50
CA GLU A 87 -6.22 -3.13 7.22
C GLU A 87 -7.06 -1.84 7.18
N ALA A 88 -7.82 -1.57 8.28
CA ALA A 88 -8.61 -0.35 8.41
C ALA A 88 -7.74 0.94 8.45
N MET A 89 -6.49 0.85 8.88
CA MET A 89 -5.54 1.97 8.88
C MET A 89 -4.85 2.22 7.54
N LYS A 90 -4.98 1.32 6.55
CA LYS A 90 -4.41 1.52 5.22
C LYS A 90 -5.06 2.72 4.54
N LYS A 91 -4.21 3.64 4.09
CA LYS A 91 -4.69 4.80 3.32
C LYS A 91 -4.89 4.38 1.87
N HIS A 92 -6.13 4.42 1.40
CA HIS A 92 -6.47 4.21 0.00
C HIS A 92 -6.38 5.54 -0.77
N ILE A 93 -5.47 5.62 -1.72
CA ILE A 93 -5.30 6.78 -2.61
C ILE A 93 -5.74 6.35 -4.00
N LYS A 94 -6.83 6.95 -4.49
CA LYS A 94 -7.34 6.69 -5.85
C LYS A 94 -6.59 7.59 -6.84
N HIS A 95 -5.99 6.99 -7.83
CA HIS A 95 -5.33 7.70 -8.93
C HIS A 95 -6.18 7.74 -10.19
N ASN A 96 -6.86 6.62 -10.53
CA ASN A 96 -7.73 6.49 -11.70
C ASN A 96 -7.10 7.04 -12.97
N LYS A 97 -5.89 6.62 -13.27
CA LYS A 97 -5.11 7.06 -14.43
C LYS A 97 -4.35 5.93 -15.09
N LEU A 98 -4.13 6.05 -16.38
CA LEU A 98 -3.25 5.15 -17.12
C LEU A 98 -1.81 5.32 -16.63
N VAL A 99 -1.10 4.21 -16.45
CA VAL A 99 0.29 4.17 -16.01
C VAL A 99 1.13 3.30 -16.94
N ARG A 100 2.46 3.49 -16.93
CA ARG A 100 3.39 2.64 -17.67
C ARG A 100 3.42 1.23 -17.09
N ASP A 101 3.69 0.23 -17.93
CA ASP A 101 3.60 -1.21 -17.62
C ASP A 101 4.37 -1.65 -16.37
N LYS A 102 5.49 -1.00 -16.06
CA LYS A 102 6.32 -1.35 -14.90
C LYS A 102 5.93 -0.65 -13.60
N ILE A 103 5.01 0.31 -13.64
CA ILE A 103 4.62 1.07 -12.44
C ILE A 103 4.03 0.19 -11.35
N PRO A 104 3.16 -0.81 -11.63
CA PRO A 104 2.68 -1.72 -10.61
C PRO A 104 3.81 -2.43 -9.86
N GLN A 105 4.78 -3.00 -10.57
CA GLN A 105 5.91 -3.70 -9.97
C GLN A 105 6.80 -2.76 -9.13
N ILE A 106 6.99 -1.50 -9.56
CA ILE A 106 7.74 -0.48 -8.81
C ILE A 106 7.02 -0.14 -7.50
N ILE A 107 5.70 -0.01 -7.54
CA ILE A 107 4.88 0.25 -6.35
C ILE A 107 5.00 -0.93 -5.37
N GLU A 108 4.86 -2.16 -5.85
CA GLU A 108 4.96 -3.37 -5.02
C GLU A 108 6.35 -3.54 -4.42
N ALA A 109 7.40 -3.28 -5.19
CA ALA A 109 8.78 -3.30 -4.70
C ALA A 109 9.04 -2.27 -3.59
N SER A 110 8.24 -1.20 -3.51
CA SER A 110 8.28 -0.22 -2.41
C SER A 110 7.50 -0.66 -1.16
N GLY A 111 6.97 -1.88 -1.13
CA GLY A 111 6.19 -2.43 -0.01
C GLY A 111 4.73 -1.95 0.04
N LYS A 112 4.24 -1.34 -1.04
CA LYS A 112 2.84 -0.90 -1.17
C LYS A 112 2.05 -1.90 -2.01
N THR A 113 0.74 -1.90 -1.88
CA THR A 113 -0.17 -2.68 -2.72
C THR A 113 -0.83 -1.74 -3.72
N CYS A 114 -0.96 -2.14 -4.98
CA CYS A 114 -1.75 -1.44 -5.98
C CYS A 114 -2.88 -2.33 -6.51
N VAL A 115 -3.98 -1.70 -6.91
CA VAL A 115 -5.08 -2.34 -7.61
C VAL A 115 -5.08 -1.80 -9.03
N THR A 116 -4.99 -2.69 -10.01
CA THR A 116 -4.94 -2.36 -11.43
C THR A 116 -5.96 -3.16 -12.20
N GLU A 117 -6.35 -2.65 -13.36
CA GLU A 117 -7.18 -3.36 -14.33
C GLU A 117 -6.61 -3.19 -15.74
N VAL A 118 -6.92 -4.11 -16.64
CA VAL A 118 -6.61 -3.99 -18.05
C VAL A 118 -7.85 -3.43 -18.75
N LEU A 119 -7.69 -2.28 -19.38
CA LEU A 119 -8.79 -1.56 -20.02
C LEU A 119 -9.26 -2.23 -21.31
N SER A 120 -10.52 -2.02 -21.68
CA SER A 120 -11.01 -2.29 -23.03
C SER A 120 -10.26 -1.41 -24.06
N GLN A 121 -10.28 -1.79 -25.35
CA GLN A 121 -9.67 -0.97 -26.41
C GLN A 121 -10.24 0.45 -26.48
N GLU A 122 -11.53 0.61 -26.26
CA GLU A 122 -12.20 1.89 -26.26
C GLU A 122 -11.77 2.77 -25.07
N ASP A 123 -11.78 2.18 -23.87
CA ASP A 123 -11.36 2.87 -22.65
C ASP A 123 -9.86 3.23 -22.70
N TYR A 124 -9.04 2.31 -23.23
CA TYR A 124 -7.61 2.55 -23.40
C TYR A 124 -7.32 3.74 -24.30
N LEU A 125 -7.99 3.85 -25.45
CA LEU A 125 -7.86 5.01 -26.35
C LEU A 125 -8.27 6.31 -25.65
N ARG A 126 -9.35 6.28 -24.90
CA ARG A 126 -9.83 7.44 -24.15
C ARG A 126 -8.84 7.87 -23.06
N GLU A 127 -8.28 6.93 -22.33
CA GLU A 127 -7.28 7.21 -21.29
C GLU A 127 -5.93 7.65 -21.89
N LEU A 128 -5.55 7.17 -23.07
CA LEU A 128 -4.39 7.68 -23.81
C LEU A 128 -4.55 9.14 -24.22
N ASP A 129 -5.73 9.52 -24.73
CA ASP A 129 -6.02 10.91 -25.10
C ASP A 129 -5.99 11.84 -23.86
N ARG A 130 -6.46 11.33 -22.70
CA ARG A 130 -6.32 12.05 -21.41
C ARG A 130 -4.87 12.17 -20.98
N LYS A 131 -4.10 11.09 -21.09
CA LYS A 131 -2.68 11.07 -20.73
C LYS A 131 -1.86 12.02 -21.59
N LEU A 132 -2.16 12.11 -22.89
CA LEU A 132 -1.56 13.12 -23.78
C LEU A 132 -1.76 14.55 -23.27
N SER A 133 -2.95 14.86 -22.80
CA SER A 133 -3.28 16.16 -22.22
C SER A 133 -2.57 16.41 -20.88
N GLU A 134 -2.43 15.37 -20.07
CA GLU A 134 -1.71 15.40 -18.78
C GLU A 134 -0.23 15.74 -19.03
N GLU A 135 0.48 14.96 -19.86
CA GLU A 135 1.91 15.18 -20.16
C GLU A 135 2.18 16.53 -20.82
N LEU A 136 1.29 16.97 -21.71
CA LEU A 136 1.38 18.32 -22.28
C LEU A 136 1.28 19.41 -21.22
N SER A 137 0.36 19.26 -20.26
CA SER A 137 0.20 20.21 -19.15
C SER A 137 1.45 20.23 -18.26
N GLU A 138 2.02 19.07 -17.93
CA GLU A 138 3.24 18.94 -17.12
C GLU A 138 4.43 19.56 -17.83
N TYR A 139 4.58 19.32 -19.15
CA TYR A 139 5.60 20.03 -19.95
C TYR A 139 5.42 21.53 -19.94
N LEU A 140 4.18 22.03 -20.10
CA LEU A 140 3.94 23.48 -20.11
C LEU A 140 4.31 24.16 -18.79
N GLN A 141 4.28 23.43 -17.68
CA GLN A 141 4.65 23.92 -16.35
C GLN A 141 6.16 23.84 -16.11
N SER A 142 6.78 22.69 -16.37
CA SER A 142 8.18 22.39 -16.04
C SER A 142 9.15 22.83 -17.15
N LYS A 143 8.74 22.76 -18.42
CA LYS A 143 9.58 22.90 -19.64
C LYS A 143 10.75 21.91 -19.68
N SER A 144 10.64 20.78 -18.98
CA SER A 144 11.70 19.79 -18.86
C SER A 144 11.79 18.85 -20.07
N LEU A 145 12.94 18.22 -20.26
CA LEU A 145 13.13 17.22 -21.30
C LEU A 145 12.42 15.91 -20.95
N GLU A 146 12.31 15.62 -19.66
CA GLU A 146 11.62 14.45 -19.13
C GLU A 146 10.16 14.42 -19.59
N GLU A 147 9.45 15.55 -19.44
CA GLU A 147 8.04 15.65 -19.87
C GLU A 147 7.88 15.56 -21.39
N LEU A 148 8.87 16.04 -22.16
CA LEU A 148 8.87 15.82 -23.61
C LEU A 148 9.05 14.35 -23.97
N ALA A 149 9.85 13.61 -23.20
CA ALA A 149 10.03 12.18 -23.39
C ALA A 149 8.75 11.40 -23.00
N ASP A 150 8.06 11.81 -21.93
CA ASP A 150 6.78 11.24 -21.53
C ASP A 150 5.70 11.50 -22.59
N LEU A 151 5.62 12.73 -23.09
CA LEU A 151 4.70 13.09 -24.18
C LEU A 151 4.96 12.25 -25.45
N LEU A 152 6.25 12.04 -25.80
CA LEU A 152 6.63 11.22 -26.94
C LEU A 152 6.23 9.76 -26.78
N GLU A 153 6.38 9.21 -25.57
CA GLU A 153 5.98 7.83 -25.25
C GLU A 153 4.47 7.64 -25.39
N VAL A 154 3.68 8.57 -24.84
CA VAL A 154 2.22 8.52 -24.99
C VAL A 154 1.78 8.68 -26.44
N MET A 155 2.44 9.57 -27.22
CA MET A 155 2.18 9.69 -28.66
C MET A 155 2.43 8.36 -29.40
N GLY A 156 3.49 7.64 -29.05
CA GLY A 156 3.78 6.31 -29.59
C GLY A 156 2.67 5.31 -29.30
N ALA A 157 2.23 5.26 -28.05
CA ALA A 157 1.12 4.40 -27.64
C ALA A 157 -0.18 4.74 -28.39
N VAL A 158 -0.51 6.03 -28.59
CA VAL A 158 -1.67 6.47 -29.38
C VAL A 158 -1.58 6.00 -30.83
N VAL A 159 -0.41 6.16 -31.46
CA VAL A 159 -0.18 5.73 -32.83
C VAL A 159 -0.47 4.24 -32.99
N MET A 160 0.11 3.41 -32.13
CA MET A 160 -0.08 1.96 -32.15
C MET A 160 -1.53 1.56 -31.83
N ALA A 161 -2.13 2.16 -30.82
CA ALA A 161 -3.51 1.86 -30.42
C ALA A 161 -4.55 2.21 -31.49
N ARG A 162 -4.25 3.19 -32.36
CA ARG A 162 -5.07 3.56 -33.51
C ARG A 162 -4.76 2.75 -34.78
N GLY A 163 -3.87 1.74 -34.71
CA GLY A 163 -3.55 0.86 -35.82
C GLY A 163 -2.51 1.40 -36.81
N TYR A 164 -1.78 2.45 -36.44
CA TYR A 164 -0.68 3.00 -37.23
C TYR A 164 0.68 2.49 -36.69
N THR A 165 1.73 2.72 -37.46
CA THR A 165 3.11 2.42 -37.08
C THR A 165 3.92 3.71 -36.88
N TRP A 166 5.07 3.61 -36.24
CA TRP A 166 6.05 4.70 -36.19
C TRP A 166 6.52 5.17 -37.55
N ASP A 167 6.62 4.24 -38.50
CA ASP A 167 7.01 4.56 -39.88
C ASP A 167 5.92 5.38 -40.57
N ASP A 168 4.65 5.09 -40.33
CA ASP A 168 3.55 5.90 -40.88
C ASP A 168 3.59 7.32 -40.31
N LEU A 169 3.73 7.47 -39.00
CA LEU A 169 3.85 8.78 -38.37
C LEU A 169 5.07 9.54 -38.91
N THR A 170 6.21 8.86 -39.01
CA THR A 170 7.46 9.46 -39.48
C THR A 170 7.36 9.87 -40.95
N ARG A 171 6.74 9.07 -41.82
CA ARG A 171 6.47 9.40 -43.20
C ARG A 171 5.60 10.66 -43.29
N VAL A 172 4.45 10.68 -42.66
CA VAL A 172 3.55 11.84 -42.67
C VAL A 172 4.24 13.10 -42.14
N ARG A 173 5.04 13.00 -41.07
CA ARG A 173 5.82 14.12 -40.54
C ARG A 173 6.85 14.62 -41.58
N LYS A 174 7.57 13.74 -42.26
CA LYS A 174 8.56 14.11 -43.30
C LYS A 174 7.87 14.79 -44.47
N ASP A 175 6.74 14.28 -44.94
CA ASP A 175 5.99 14.84 -46.06
C ASP A 175 5.49 16.26 -45.74
N LYS A 176 4.94 16.45 -44.54
CA LYS A 176 4.54 17.77 -44.06
C LYS A 176 5.72 18.73 -43.93
N ARG A 177 6.88 18.25 -43.45
CA ARG A 177 8.11 19.06 -43.37
C ARG A 177 8.60 19.47 -44.74
N ALA A 178 8.57 18.58 -45.74
CA ALA A 178 8.97 18.88 -47.10
C ALA A 178 8.04 19.93 -47.76
N ALA A 179 6.74 19.79 -47.51
CA ALA A 179 5.75 20.71 -48.13
C ALA A 179 5.65 22.08 -47.44
N ARG A 180 5.86 22.15 -46.13
CA ARG A 180 5.55 23.37 -45.34
C ARG A 180 6.75 23.90 -44.54
N GLY A 181 7.88 23.24 -44.57
CA GLY A 181 9.06 23.55 -43.76
C GLY A 181 8.92 23.05 -42.30
N ALA A 182 9.89 23.41 -41.51
CA ALA A 182 9.90 23.20 -40.05
C ALA A 182 9.73 24.55 -39.32
N PHE A 183 10.15 24.60 -38.07
CA PHE A 183 10.09 25.84 -37.25
C PHE A 183 11.49 26.49 -37.07
N ASP A 184 12.46 26.12 -37.91
CA ASP A 184 13.86 26.51 -37.78
C ASP A 184 14.06 28.02 -37.88
N HIS A 185 13.23 28.71 -38.70
CA HIS A 185 13.31 30.15 -38.95
C HIS A 185 12.49 31.01 -37.98
N ARG A 186 11.78 30.42 -37.03
CA ARG A 186 10.98 31.13 -35.99
C ARG A 186 9.98 32.12 -36.56
N ILE A 187 9.38 31.81 -37.75
CA ILE A 187 8.44 32.70 -38.47
C ILE A 187 7.13 32.79 -37.67
N TYR A 188 6.70 34.05 -37.39
CA TYR A 188 5.44 34.34 -36.77
C TYR A 188 4.55 35.11 -37.75
N LEU A 189 3.48 34.49 -38.26
CA LEU A 189 2.51 35.10 -39.19
C LEU A 189 1.62 36.07 -38.40
N LYS A 190 1.66 37.34 -38.76
CA LYS A 190 0.83 38.39 -38.12
C LYS A 190 -0.51 38.54 -38.79
N GLU A 191 -0.54 38.65 -40.13
CA GLU A 191 -1.77 38.87 -40.90
C GLU A 191 -1.63 38.34 -42.32
N VAL A 192 -2.75 38.13 -42.98
CA VAL A 192 -2.83 37.85 -44.41
C VAL A 192 -3.76 38.93 -44.99
N ILE A 193 -3.35 39.57 -46.05
CA ILE A 193 -4.14 40.58 -46.76
C ILE A 193 -4.54 39.96 -48.10
N GLU A 194 -5.86 39.90 -48.38
CA GLU A 194 -6.45 39.40 -49.64
C GLU A 194 -6.89 40.57 -50.55
#